data_5f70ebb3e5587ca2fcd35ca0617cdca8
#
_entry.id   5f70ebb3e5587ca2fcd35ca0617cdca8
#
_cell.length_a   1.000
_cell.length_b   1.000
_cell.length_c   1.000
_cell.angle_alpha   90.00
_cell.angle_beta   90.00
_cell.angle_gamma   90.00
#
_symmetry.space_group_name_H-M   'P 1'
#
loop_
_entity.id
_entity.type
_entity.pdbx_description
1 polymer ?
#
loop_
_entity_poly.entity_id
_entity_poly.type
_entity_poly.pdbx_seq_one_letter_code
_entity_poly.pdbx_strand_id
1 'polypeptide(L)'
;MTLYNRSMSRTSILDRFLDPVASYLTPEVARRLVRFRADARTQKRLDKLAEKNQQGELTEAEREDYDTLISAIDFVTVLQAKARSILKSRVKF
;
A
#
# COMPACT_ATOMS: atom_id res chain seq x y z
N MET A 1 -20.41 13.22 12.20
CA MET A 1 -19.88 12.68 11.95
C MET A 1 -19.18 12.00 10.99
N THR A 2 -19.46 12.11 9.89
CA THR A 2 -18.76 11.44 8.90
C THR A 2 -17.40 11.89 8.76
N LEU A 3 -17.08 13.02 9.23
CA LEU A 3 -15.79 13.48 9.06
C LEU A 3 -14.76 12.65 9.65
N TYR A 4 -15.06 12.01 10.80
CA TYR A 4 -14.04 11.31 11.34
C TYR A 4 -13.85 10.05 10.73
N ASN A 5 -14.65 9.60 9.90
CA ASN A 5 -14.42 8.41 9.15
C ASN A 5 -13.28 8.56 8.23
N ARG A 6 -12.98 9.75 7.77
CA ARG A 6 -11.88 9.93 6.90
C ARG A 6 -10.60 9.77 7.59
N SER A 7 -10.50 10.12 8.83
CA SER A 7 -9.24 9.98 9.52
C SER A 7 -8.98 8.53 9.84
N MET A 8 -9.97 7.67 9.67
CA MET A 8 -9.75 6.27 9.84
C MET A 8 -9.64 5.61 8.50
N SER A 9 -8.85 6.18 7.64
CA SER A 9 -8.64 5.67 6.31
C SER A 9 -8.02 4.29 6.37
N ARG A 10 -8.11 3.58 5.28
CA ARG A 10 -7.54 2.25 5.15
C ARG A 10 -6.07 2.22 5.52
N THR A 11 -5.31 3.20 5.08
CA THR A 11 -3.89 3.26 5.36
C THR A 11 -3.64 3.53 6.84
N SER A 12 -4.46 4.32 7.49
CA SER A 12 -4.31 4.59 8.91
C SER A 12 -4.53 3.33 9.74
N ILE A 13 -5.52 2.56 9.38
CA ILE A 13 -5.82 1.32 10.07
C ILE A 13 -4.69 0.33 9.86
N LEU A 14 -4.21 0.21 8.63
CA LEU A 14 -3.11 -0.68 8.33
C LEU A 14 -1.85 -0.29 9.07
N ASP A 15 -1.59 1.00 9.15
CA ASP A 15 -0.40 1.49 9.83
C ASP A 15 -0.42 1.04 11.30
N ARG A 16 -1.52 1.19 11.96
CA ARG A 16 -1.64 0.77 13.34
C ARG A 16 -1.56 -0.73 13.51
N PHE A 17 -2.25 -1.44 12.63
CA PHE A 17 -2.28 -2.90 12.69
C PHE A 17 -0.89 -3.49 12.46
N LEU A 18 -0.13 -2.89 11.57
CA LEU A 18 1.18 -3.38 11.20
C LEU A 18 2.32 -2.79 12.02
N ASP A 19 2.01 -1.94 12.97
CA ASP A 19 3.05 -1.30 13.76
C ASP A 19 4.04 -2.29 14.36
N PRO A 20 3.64 -3.39 14.94
CA PRO A 20 4.60 -4.33 15.50
C PRO A 20 5.52 -4.96 14.44
N VAL A 21 5.10 -5.01 13.20
CA VAL A 21 5.90 -5.60 12.14
C VAL A 21 7.18 -4.81 11.92
N ALA A 22 7.14 -3.52 12.21
CA ALA A 22 8.33 -2.68 12.04
C ALA A 22 9.50 -3.22 12.84
N SER A 23 9.25 -3.78 13.99
CA SER A 23 10.33 -4.29 14.83
C SER A 23 11.00 -5.53 14.26
N TYR A 24 10.37 -6.17 13.28
CA TYR A 24 10.95 -7.35 12.65
C TYR A 24 11.78 -7.01 11.43
N LEU A 25 11.77 -5.76 10.98
CA LEU A 25 12.48 -5.40 9.78
C LEU A 25 13.93 -5.08 10.06
N THR A 26 14.82 -5.80 9.43
CA THR A 26 16.24 -5.49 9.48
C THR A 26 16.52 -4.42 8.45
N PRO A 27 17.62 -3.70 8.54
CA PRO A 27 17.96 -2.70 7.52
C PRO A 27 18.02 -3.27 6.12
N GLU A 28 18.49 -4.50 5.99
CA GLU A 28 18.60 -5.14 4.69
C GLU A 28 17.22 -5.39 4.12
N VAL A 29 16.30 -5.93 4.90
CA VAL A 29 14.95 -6.19 4.45
C VAL A 29 14.24 -4.87 4.18
N ALA A 30 14.46 -3.86 5.01
CA ALA A 30 13.85 -2.56 4.80
C ALA A 30 14.27 -1.96 3.47
N ARG A 31 15.53 -2.10 3.09
CA ARG A 31 16.01 -1.59 1.81
C ARG A 31 15.33 -2.30 0.64
N ARG A 32 15.09 -3.58 0.77
CA ARG A 32 14.41 -4.34 -0.26
C ARG A 32 12.95 -3.93 -0.37
N LEU A 33 12.31 -3.71 0.74
CA LEU A 33 10.92 -3.29 0.75
C LEU A 33 10.74 -1.92 0.09
N VAL A 34 11.64 -1.00 0.38
CA VAL A 34 11.55 0.34 -0.19
C VAL A 34 11.64 0.29 -1.71
N ARG A 35 12.40 -0.65 -2.24
CA ARG A 35 12.59 -0.76 -3.68
C ARG A 35 11.55 -1.62 -4.37
N PHE A 36 10.69 -2.27 -3.63
CA PHE A 36 9.70 -3.15 -4.22
C PHE A 36 8.76 -2.39 -5.15
N ARG A 37 8.50 -2.94 -6.30
CA ARG A 37 7.51 -2.39 -7.24
C ARG A 37 6.76 -3.55 -7.84
N ALA A 38 5.51 -3.33 -8.17
CA ALA A 38 4.72 -4.35 -8.84
C ALA A 38 5.35 -4.66 -10.19
N ASP A 39 5.19 -5.88 -10.66
CA ASP A 39 5.74 -6.23 -11.96
C ASP A 39 4.93 -5.52 -13.05
N ALA A 40 5.47 -5.50 -14.25
CA ALA A 40 4.89 -4.76 -15.35
C ALA A 40 3.48 -5.23 -15.69
N ARG A 41 3.25 -6.51 -15.62
CA ARG A 41 1.95 -7.07 -15.95
C ARG A 41 0.88 -6.61 -14.94
N THR A 42 1.22 -6.66 -13.67
CA THR A 42 0.32 -6.23 -12.61
C THR A 42 0.05 -4.74 -12.73
N GLN A 43 1.09 -3.97 -13.01
CA GLN A 43 0.94 -2.53 -13.15
C GLN A 43 0.02 -2.19 -14.32
N LYS A 44 0.14 -2.89 -15.43
CA LYS A 44 -0.69 -2.68 -16.57
C LYS A 44 -2.14 -3.01 -16.26
N ARG A 45 -2.35 -4.09 -15.56
CA ARG A 45 -3.70 -4.50 -15.17
C ARG A 45 -4.33 -3.42 -14.27
N LEU A 46 -3.58 -2.93 -13.32
CA LEU A 46 -4.05 -1.90 -12.42
C LEU A 46 -4.42 -0.63 -13.20
N ASP A 47 -3.55 -0.21 -14.12
CA ASP A 47 -3.78 0.99 -14.90
C ASP A 47 -5.07 0.88 -15.71
N LYS A 48 -5.31 -0.29 -16.28
CA LYS A 48 -6.47 -0.53 -17.07
C LYS A 48 -7.74 -0.49 -16.23
N LEU A 49 -7.69 -1.12 -15.06
CA LEU A 49 -8.83 -1.13 -14.17
C LEU A 49 -9.12 0.27 -13.64
N ALA A 50 -8.07 1.03 -13.34
CA ALA A 50 -8.23 2.40 -12.87
C ALA A 50 -8.91 3.26 -13.92
N GLU A 51 -8.55 3.07 -15.17
CA GLU A 51 -9.13 3.82 -16.27
C GLU A 51 -10.61 3.48 -16.39
N LYS A 52 -10.95 2.20 -16.35
CA LYS A 52 -12.33 1.77 -16.43
C LYS A 52 -13.14 2.29 -15.24
N ASN A 53 -12.51 2.33 -14.08
CA ASN A 53 -13.16 2.83 -12.89
C ASN A 53 -13.53 4.31 -13.05
N GLN A 54 -12.64 5.09 -13.65
CA GLN A 54 -12.88 6.49 -13.89
C GLN A 54 -14.05 6.68 -14.85
N GLN A 55 -14.23 5.78 -15.78
CA GLN A 55 -15.28 5.85 -16.76
C GLN A 55 -16.57 5.19 -16.31
N GLY A 56 -16.57 4.61 -15.13
CA GLY A 56 -17.75 3.92 -14.62
C GLY A 56 -18.08 2.64 -15.36
N GLU A 57 -17.07 1.99 -15.91
CA GLU A 57 -17.23 0.83 -16.77
C GLU A 57 -16.74 -0.49 -16.21
N LEU A 58 -16.45 -0.55 -14.94
CA LEU A 58 -15.99 -1.81 -14.36
C LEU A 58 -17.14 -2.81 -14.25
N THR A 59 -16.89 -4.03 -14.68
CA THR A 59 -17.84 -5.10 -14.40
C THR A 59 -17.70 -5.47 -12.93
N GLU A 60 -18.58 -6.29 -12.45
CA GLU A 60 -18.54 -6.70 -11.07
C GLU A 60 -17.27 -7.45 -10.76
N ALA A 61 -16.86 -8.34 -11.62
CA ALA A 61 -15.62 -9.09 -11.45
C ALA A 61 -14.40 -8.18 -11.47
N GLU A 62 -14.42 -7.20 -12.36
CA GLU A 62 -13.33 -6.24 -12.45
C GLU A 62 -13.26 -5.36 -11.21
N ARG A 63 -14.41 -5.04 -10.63
CA ARG A 63 -14.43 -4.24 -9.43
C ARG A 63 -13.80 -4.99 -8.27
N GLU A 64 -14.05 -6.27 -8.17
CA GLU A 64 -13.45 -7.10 -7.18
C GLU A 64 -11.95 -7.13 -7.32
N ASP A 65 -11.48 -7.29 -8.55
CA ASP A 65 -10.05 -7.30 -8.83
C ASP A 65 -9.43 -5.96 -8.48
N TYR A 66 -10.10 -4.90 -8.88
CA TYR A 66 -9.59 -3.55 -8.62
C TYR A 66 -9.49 -3.30 -7.12
N ASP A 67 -10.52 -3.65 -6.37
CA ASP A 67 -10.52 -3.45 -4.92
C ASP A 67 -9.40 -4.26 -4.26
N THR A 68 -9.15 -5.45 -4.74
CA THR A 68 -8.09 -6.29 -4.21
C THR A 68 -6.72 -5.66 -4.48
N LEU A 69 -6.52 -5.16 -5.68
CA LEU A 69 -5.25 -4.52 -6.02
C LEU A 69 -5.03 -3.26 -5.20
N ILE A 70 -6.07 -2.46 -5.01
CA ILE A 70 -5.96 -1.26 -4.19
C ILE A 70 -5.61 -1.62 -2.75
N SER A 71 -6.20 -2.68 -2.21
CA SER A 71 -5.89 -3.11 -0.86
C SER A 71 -4.44 -3.56 -0.75
N ALA A 72 -3.96 -4.26 -1.76
CA ALA A 72 -2.57 -4.73 -1.79
C ALA A 72 -1.61 -3.54 -1.84
N ILE A 73 -1.94 -2.53 -2.63
CA ILE A 73 -1.12 -1.34 -2.74
C ILE A 73 -1.07 -0.60 -1.42
N ASP A 74 -2.19 -0.48 -0.74
CA ASP A 74 -2.24 0.18 0.55
C ASP A 74 -1.34 -0.55 1.56
N PHE A 75 -1.41 -1.87 1.54
CA PHE A 75 -0.62 -2.69 2.43
C PHE A 75 0.88 -2.46 2.17
N VAL A 76 1.28 -2.52 0.93
CA VAL A 76 2.68 -2.32 0.55
C VAL A 76 3.12 -0.90 0.87
N THR A 77 2.27 0.08 0.64
CA THR A 77 2.59 1.47 0.91
C THR A 77 2.90 1.67 2.40
N VAL A 78 2.11 1.07 3.26
CA VAL A 78 2.34 1.17 4.69
C VAL A 78 3.65 0.47 5.08
N LEU A 79 3.90 -0.70 4.53
CA LEU A 79 5.14 -1.40 4.80
C LEU A 79 6.36 -0.60 4.33
N GLN A 80 6.24 0.02 3.17
CA GLN A 80 7.34 0.83 2.63
C GLN A 80 7.58 2.06 3.50
N ALA A 81 6.54 2.65 4.04
CA ALA A 81 6.69 3.79 4.93
C ALA A 81 7.41 3.38 6.21
N LYS A 82 7.07 2.21 6.75
CA LYS A 82 7.74 1.71 7.95
C LYS A 82 9.20 1.39 7.66
N ALA A 83 9.46 0.84 6.50
CA ALA A 83 10.83 0.52 6.08
C ALA A 83 11.66 1.79 5.96
N ARG A 84 11.12 2.85 5.38
CA ARG A 84 11.83 4.12 5.26
C ARG A 84 12.12 4.70 6.63
N SER A 85 11.20 4.57 7.55
CA SER A 85 11.36 5.08 8.89
C SER A 85 12.50 4.39 9.60
N ILE A 86 12.62 3.09 9.45
CA ILE A 86 13.70 2.32 10.02
C ILE A 86 15.03 2.72 9.45
N LEU A 87 15.11 2.91 8.14
CA LEU A 87 16.36 3.30 7.51
C LEU A 87 16.78 4.71 7.94
N LYS A 88 15.82 5.60 8.10
CA LYS A 88 16.11 6.91 8.52
C LYS A 88 16.63 6.93 9.92
N SER A 89 16.09 6.14 10.81
CA SER A 89 16.50 6.05 12.14
C SER A 89 17.89 5.54 12.26
N ARG A 90 18.29 4.61 11.37
CA ARG A 90 19.61 4.07 11.41
C ARG A 90 20.66 5.01 10.91
N VAL A 91 20.32 5.90 10.03
CA VAL A 91 21.28 6.79 9.48
C VAL A 91 21.43 8.02 10.31
N LYS A 92 20.57 8.21 11.29
CA LYS A 92 20.63 9.31 11.98
C LYS A 92 21.69 9.28 12.97
N PHE A 93 22.61 9.84 13.00
CA PHE A 93 23.61 9.95 13.95
C PHE A 93 24.86 10.06 13.36
#